data_b452571a9d2e701c7b285df73fc80672
#
_entry.id   b452571a9d2e701c7b285df73fc80672
#
_cell.length_a   1.000
_cell.length_b   1.000
_cell.length_c   1.000
_cell.angle_alpha   90.00
_cell.angle_beta   90.00
_cell.angle_gamma   90.00
#
_symmetry.space_group_name_H-M   'P 1'
#
loop_
_entity.id
_entity.type
_entity.pdbx_description
1 polymer ?
#
loop_
_entity_poly.entity_id
_entity_poly.type
_entity_poly.pdbx_seq_one_letter_code
_entity_poly.pdbx_strand_id
1 'polypeptide(L)'
;HTECRRQRQMCIRDRGENWDKALEYWHTLKSDKDANFDKELTLDGSQIKPMVTWGTSPQDVVEIDGKVPSPENETDPDRKNSINRSLNYMGLKPNTKIQDIKIDKVFIGSCTNGRIEDIREAAKILKDKKIANHVHAMIVPGSGLVKEQAEQEGLDKIFLQSGFEWREPGCSMCLAMNADKLKPEERCASTSNRN
;
A
#
# COMPACT_ATOMS: atom_id res chain seq x y z
N HIS A 1 18.49 2.58 7.60
CA HIS A 1 18.80 4.00 7.32
C HIS A 1 17.76 4.70 6.43
N THR A 2 17.05 4.00 5.56
CA THR A 2 16.05 4.58 4.65
C THR A 2 14.73 4.93 5.36
N GLU A 3 14.30 4.14 6.33
CA GLU A 3 13.08 4.40 7.10
C GLU A 3 13.18 5.64 8.00
N CYS A 4 14.32 5.87 8.65
CA CYS A 4 14.54 7.10 9.42
C CYS A 4 14.50 8.37 8.57
N ARG A 5 14.94 8.30 7.29
CA ARG A 5 14.85 9.43 6.36
C ARG A 5 13.40 9.72 5.96
N ARG A 6 12.60 8.68 5.69
CA ARG A 6 11.17 8.83 5.37
C ARG A 6 10.36 9.39 6.53
N GLN A 7 10.60 8.92 7.75
CA GLN A 7 9.96 9.47 8.95
C GLN A 7 10.33 10.94 9.19
N ARG A 8 11.60 11.33 8.96
CA ARG A 8 12.00 12.75 9.05
C ARG A 8 11.34 13.61 7.98
N GLN A 9 11.20 13.14 6.75
CA GLN A 9 10.46 13.83 5.71
C GLN A 9 8.97 14.00 6.07
N MET A 10 8.35 12.98 6.65
CA MET A 10 6.96 13.05 7.11
C MET A 10 6.76 14.05 8.25
N CYS A 11 7.71 14.16 9.19
CA CYS A 11 7.64 15.12 10.29
C CYS A 11 7.87 16.58 9.87
N ILE A 12 8.52 16.81 8.73
CA ILE A 12 8.83 18.14 8.20
C ILE A 12 7.71 18.65 7.27
N ARG A 13 7.01 17.74 6.60
CA ARG A 13 6.04 18.01 5.52
C ARG A 13 4.93 19.01 5.90
N ASP A 14 4.53 19.06 7.15
CA ASP A 14 3.37 19.84 7.59
C ASP A 14 3.73 21.04 8.47
N ARG A 15 4.99 21.50 8.47
CA ARG A 15 5.46 22.51 9.42
C ARG A 15 6.13 23.74 8.79
N GLY A 16 5.35 24.55 8.02
CA GLY A 16 5.65 25.92 7.65
C GLY A 16 7.12 26.19 7.28
N GLU A 17 7.77 27.12 7.98
CA GLU A 17 9.17 27.51 7.72
C GLU A 17 10.19 26.35 7.67
N ASN A 18 9.97 25.27 8.38
CA ASN A 18 10.87 24.12 8.34
C ASN A 18 10.76 23.36 7.02
N TRP A 19 9.59 23.37 6.39
CA TRP A 19 9.41 22.83 5.06
C TRP A 19 10.16 23.66 4.01
N ASP A 20 10.05 24.98 4.08
CA ASP A 20 10.72 25.87 3.13
C ASP A 20 12.24 25.75 3.23
N LYS A 21 12.79 25.72 4.44
CA LYS A 21 14.21 25.45 4.70
C LYS A 21 14.67 24.08 4.20
N ALA A 22 13.82 23.05 4.32
CA ALA A 22 14.12 21.72 3.81
C ALA A 22 14.15 21.71 2.27
N LEU A 23 13.21 22.40 1.61
CA LEU A 23 13.20 22.54 0.15
C LEU A 23 14.45 23.28 -0.35
N GLU A 24 14.84 24.41 0.28
CA GLU A 24 16.06 25.12 -0.05
C GLU A 24 17.26 24.21 0.05
N TYR A 25 17.39 23.47 1.14
CA TYR A 25 18.48 22.51 1.31
C TYR A 25 18.45 21.41 0.27
N TRP A 26 17.27 20.82 -0.02
CA TRP A 26 17.19 19.75 -1.03
C TRP A 26 17.50 20.22 -2.45
N HIS A 27 17.21 21.46 -2.78
CA HIS A 27 17.59 22.05 -4.06
C HIS A 27 19.12 22.16 -4.24
N THR A 28 19.89 22.11 -3.15
CA THR A 28 21.37 22.04 -3.23
C THR A 28 21.90 20.64 -3.51
N LEU A 29 21.07 19.59 -3.29
CA LEU A 29 21.45 18.17 -3.45
C LEU A 29 21.27 17.70 -4.90
N LYS A 30 21.72 18.48 -5.85
CA LYS A 30 21.74 18.11 -7.28
C LYS A 30 22.95 17.25 -7.59
N SER A 31 22.81 16.40 -8.60
CA SER A 31 23.96 15.72 -9.20
C SER A 31 24.94 16.74 -9.75
N ASP A 32 26.22 16.36 -9.80
CA ASP A 32 27.26 17.20 -10.38
C ASP A 32 26.94 17.55 -11.85
N LYS A 33 27.38 18.70 -12.32
CA LYS A 33 27.08 19.19 -13.68
C LYS A 33 27.62 18.31 -14.78
N ASP A 34 28.67 17.57 -14.46
CA ASP A 34 29.39 16.64 -15.33
C ASP A 34 29.02 15.16 -15.03
N ALA A 35 28.01 14.92 -14.20
CA ALA A 35 27.53 13.58 -13.93
C ALA A 35 27.03 12.92 -15.23
N ASN A 36 27.57 11.75 -15.52
CA ASN A 36 27.19 10.95 -16.67
C ASN A 36 26.31 9.79 -16.20
N PHE A 37 25.13 9.62 -16.79
CA PHE A 37 24.16 8.58 -16.43
C PHE A 37 24.09 7.55 -17.53
N ASP A 38 24.20 6.27 -17.19
CA ASP A 38 24.07 5.16 -18.16
C ASP A 38 22.69 5.12 -18.80
N LYS A 39 21.66 5.55 -18.06
CA LYS A 39 20.27 5.58 -18.54
C LYS A 39 19.47 6.63 -17.78
N GLU A 40 18.69 7.40 -18.52
CA GLU A 40 17.73 8.36 -17.97
C GLU A 40 16.30 7.96 -18.35
N LEU A 41 15.39 8.04 -17.40
CA LEU A 41 13.95 7.80 -17.58
C LEU A 41 13.17 8.96 -17.01
N THR A 42 12.28 9.50 -17.81
CA THR A 42 11.35 10.53 -17.39
C THR A 42 9.95 9.92 -17.30
N LEU A 43 9.31 10.06 -16.14
CA LEU A 43 7.94 9.60 -15.88
C LEU A 43 7.08 10.79 -15.49
N ASP A 44 5.94 10.93 -16.15
CA ASP A 44 4.90 11.86 -15.73
C ASP A 44 4.05 11.20 -14.64
N GLY A 45 4.20 11.68 -13.41
CA GLY A 45 3.49 11.14 -12.25
C GLY A 45 1.96 11.25 -12.35
N SER A 46 1.45 12.18 -13.16
CA SER A 46 0.00 12.32 -13.39
C SER A 46 -0.62 11.17 -14.17
N GLN A 47 0.20 10.43 -14.90
CA GLN A 47 -0.21 9.27 -15.71
C GLN A 47 -0.20 7.96 -14.93
N ILE A 48 0.34 7.95 -13.70
CA ILE A 48 0.38 6.75 -12.87
C ILE A 48 -1.00 6.50 -12.29
N LYS A 49 -1.64 5.44 -12.74
CA LYS A 49 -2.93 4.98 -12.22
C LYS A 49 -2.75 4.23 -10.89
N PRO A 50 -3.84 4.06 -10.11
CA PRO A 50 -3.82 3.16 -8.97
C PRO A 50 -3.40 1.75 -9.38
N MET A 51 -2.39 1.22 -8.70
CA MET A 51 -1.76 -0.07 -9.01
C MET A 51 -1.98 -1.06 -7.87
N VAL A 52 -2.03 -2.33 -8.21
CA VAL A 52 -2.12 -3.44 -7.24
C VAL A 52 -1.17 -4.56 -7.63
N THR A 53 -0.52 -5.15 -6.63
CA THR A 53 0.26 -6.38 -6.79
C THR A 53 -0.67 -7.56 -6.64
N TRP A 54 -0.76 -8.39 -7.67
CA TRP A 54 -1.65 -9.56 -7.72
C TRP A 54 -0.93 -10.89 -7.42
N GLY A 55 0.38 -10.88 -7.40
CA GLY A 55 1.21 -12.08 -7.29
C GLY A 55 2.14 -12.06 -6.06
N THR A 56 3.25 -12.75 -6.17
CA THR A 56 4.21 -12.98 -5.08
C THR A 56 5.45 -12.08 -5.14
N SER A 57 5.52 -11.20 -6.13
CA SER A 57 6.64 -10.28 -6.35
C SER A 57 6.14 -8.86 -6.59
N PRO A 58 6.87 -7.81 -6.17
CA PRO A 58 6.56 -6.43 -6.53
C PRO A 58 6.47 -6.18 -8.04
N GLN A 59 7.06 -7.06 -8.86
CA GLN A 59 6.96 -7.01 -10.33
C GLN A 59 5.60 -7.50 -10.84
N ASP A 60 4.83 -8.23 -10.03
CA ASP A 60 3.52 -8.74 -10.38
C ASP A 60 2.45 -7.66 -10.14
N VAL A 61 2.64 -6.50 -10.76
CA VAL A 61 1.80 -5.32 -10.59
C VAL A 61 0.98 -5.04 -11.84
N VAL A 62 -0.27 -4.65 -11.65
CA VAL A 62 -1.17 -4.20 -12.73
C VAL A 62 -2.04 -3.04 -12.23
N GLU A 63 -2.68 -2.34 -13.17
CA GLU A 63 -3.69 -1.33 -12.83
C GLU A 63 -4.89 -1.97 -12.13
N ILE A 64 -5.53 -1.25 -11.21
CA ILE A 64 -6.67 -1.76 -10.43
C ILE A 64 -7.89 -2.14 -11.29
N ASP A 65 -8.04 -1.51 -12.45
CA ASP A 65 -9.06 -1.81 -13.46
C ASP A 65 -8.61 -2.84 -14.51
N GLY A 66 -7.39 -3.35 -14.34
CA GLY A 66 -6.76 -4.33 -15.23
C GLY A 66 -7.17 -5.77 -14.94
N LYS A 67 -6.40 -6.68 -15.53
CA LYS A 67 -6.58 -8.13 -15.39
C LYS A 67 -5.27 -8.79 -15.01
N VAL A 68 -5.39 -9.91 -14.31
CA VAL A 68 -4.27 -10.82 -14.03
C VAL A 68 -3.65 -11.27 -15.37
N PRO A 69 -2.33 -11.12 -15.57
CA PRO A 69 -1.69 -11.49 -16.82
C PRO A 69 -1.85 -12.97 -17.19
N SER A 70 -1.91 -13.24 -18.49
CA SER A 70 -1.85 -14.60 -19.00
C SER A 70 -0.40 -14.96 -19.37
N PRO A 71 0.13 -16.11 -18.90
CA PRO A 71 1.45 -16.57 -19.28
C PRO A 71 1.57 -16.86 -20.79
N GLU A 72 0.46 -17.04 -21.49
CA GLU A 72 0.44 -17.25 -22.95
C GLU A 72 0.86 -16.00 -23.75
N ASN A 73 0.65 -14.83 -23.15
CA ASN A 73 0.99 -13.54 -23.78
C ASN A 73 2.44 -13.13 -23.52
N GLU A 74 3.20 -13.94 -22.76
CA GLU A 74 4.58 -13.63 -22.39
C GLU A 74 5.54 -14.39 -23.29
N THR A 75 6.52 -13.67 -23.83
CA THR A 75 7.56 -14.23 -24.71
C THR A 75 8.79 -14.67 -23.96
N ASP A 76 9.10 -14.04 -22.83
CA ASP A 76 10.21 -14.43 -21.97
C ASP A 76 9.87 -15.68 -21.15
N PRO A 77 10.61 -16.80 -21.31
CA PRO A 77 10.36 -18.05 -20.60
C PRO A 77 10.45 -17.89 -19.07
N ASP A 78 11.37 -17.07 -18.56
CA ASP A 78 11.55 -16.88 -17.13
C ASP A 78 10.38 -16.09 -16.53
N ARG A 79 9.93 -15.07 -17.23
CA ARG A 79 8.74 -14.30 -16.85
C ARG A 79 7.48 -15.16 -16.92
N LYS A 80 7.33 -15.96 -17.96
CA LYS A 80 6.23 -16.94 -18.11
C LYS A 80 6.16 -17.91 -16.93
N ASN A 81 7.31 -18.48 -16.55
CA ASN A 81 7.40 -19.38 -15.40
C ASN A 81 7.08 -18.66 -14.08
N SER A 82 7.52 -17.41 -13.92
CA SER A 82 7.20 -16.58 -12.75
C SER A 82 5.71 -16.33 -12.64
N ILE A 83 5.04 -15.94 -13.73
CA ILE A 83 3.58 -15.73 -13.76
C ILE A 83 2.84 -17.02 -13.39
N ASN A 84 3.23 -18.17 -13.96
CA ASN A 84 2.61 -19.46 -13.62
C ASN A 84 2.73 -19.80 -12.13
N ARG A 85 3.90 -19.57 -11.53
CA ARG A 85 4.11 -19.80 -10.09
C ARG A 85 3.22 -18.87 -9.24
N SER A 86 3.15 -17.60 -9.60
CA SER A 86 2.30 -16.62 -8.91
C SER A 86 0.81 -16.97 -9.04
N LEU A 87 0.35 -17.35 -10.22
CA LEU A 87 -1.03 -17.80 -10.44
C LEU A 87 -1.39 -19.00 -9.56
N ASN A 88 -0.51 -20.02 -9.53
CA ASN A 88 -0.71 -21.22 -8.72
C ASN A 88 -0.73 -20.90 -7.22
N TYR A 89 0.21 -20.07 -6.74
CA TYR A 89 0.29 -19.68 -5.34
C TYR A 89 -0.95 -18.88 -4.90
N MET A 90 -1.36 -17.93 -5.71
CA MET A 90 -2.51 -17.07 -5.42
C MET A 90 -3.85 -17.74 -5.72
N GLY A 91 -3.86 -18.92 -6.34
CA GLY A 91 -5.09 -19.60 -6.77
C GLY A 91 -5.91 -18.77 -7.76
N LEU A 92 -5.25 -18.02 -8.64
CA LEU A 92 -5.90 -17.14 -9.60
C LEU A 92 -5.87 -17.75 -11.01
N LYS A 93 -6.87 -17.37 -11.81
CA LYS A 93 -6.92 -17.74 -13.23
C LYS A 93 -6.39 -16.58 -14.08
N PRO A 94 -5.67 -16.86 -15.18
CA PRO A 94 -5.29 -15.82 -16.15
C PRO A 94 -6.51 -15.03 -16.62
N ASN A 95 -6.30 -13.76 -16.94
CA ASN A 95 -7.33 -12.83 -17.43
C ASN A 95 -8.48 -12.52 -16.45
N THR A 96 -8.40 -12.97 -15.20
CA THR A 96 -9.35 -12.54 -14.14
C THR A 96 -9.21 -11.05 -13.93
N LYS A 97 -10.32 -10.30 -13.93
CA LYS A 97 -10.31 -8.87 -13.58
C LYS A 97 -9.92 -8.73 -12.10
N ILE A 98 -9.06 -7.77 -11.82
CA ILE A 98 -8.61 -7.53 -10.44
C ILE A 98 -9.78 -7.27 -9.49
N GLN A 99 -10.76 -6.50 -9.93
CA GLN A 99 -11.95 -6.16 -9.13
C GLN A 99 -12.89 -7.33 -8.88
N ASP A 100 -12.78 -8.42 -9.64
CA ASP A 100 -13.61 -9.63 -9.47
C ASP A 100 -12.95 -10.65 -8.51
N ILE A 101 -11.72 -10.40 -8.06
CA ILE A 101 -11.02 -11.28 -7.12
C ILE A 101 -11.70 -11.21 -5.77
N LYS A 102 -12.20 -12.36 -5.28
CA LYS A 102 -12.76 -12.47 -3.94
C LYS A 102 -11.66 -12.35 -2.90
N ILE A 103 -11.91 -11.55 -1.89
CA ILE A 103 -11.02 -11.34 -0.75
C ILE A 103 -11.73 -11.72 0.54
N ASP A 104 -10.95 -12.21 1.51
CA ASP A 104 -11.44 -12.63 2.83
C ASP A 104 -11.06 -11.61 3.89
N LYS A 105 -9.94 -10.90 3.68
CA LYS A 105 -9.44 -9.90 4.62
C LYS A 105 -9.09 -8.58 3.92
N VAL A 106 -9.20 -7.49 4.68
CA VAL A 106 -8.68 -6.16 4.32
C VAL A 106 -7.75 -5.69 5.42
N PHE A 107 -6.57 -5.25 5.03
CA PHE A 107 -5.59 -4.69 5.92
C PHE A 107 -5.16 -3.30 5.46
N ILE A 108 -5.42 -2.29 6.29
CA ILE A 108 -5.03 -0.90 6.01
C ILE A 108 -4.02 -0.45 7.06
N GLY A 109 -2.92 0.18 6.62
CA GLY A 109 -2.03 0.92 7.49
C GLY A 109 -0.68 0.26 7.75
N SER A 110 -0.32 0.11 9.02
CA SER A 110 1.02 -0.09 9.58
C SER A 110 1.94 1.14 9.40
N CYS A 111 3.23 1.00 9.73
CA CYS A 111 4.17 2.11 9.81
C CYS A 111 4.37 2.92 8.52
N THR A 112 4.15 2.32 7.35
CA THR A 112 4.38 2.97 6.06
C THR A 112 3.11 3.60 5.47
N ASN A 113 1.99 2.89 5.55
CA ASN A 113 0.73 3.25 4.89
C ASN A 113 -0.42 3.47 5.90
N GLY A 114 -0.08 3.84 7.13
CA GLY A 114 -1.01 4.20 8.21
C GLY A 114 -0.78 5.61 8.71
N ARG A 115 -0.38 6.54 7.85
CA ARG A 115 -0.26 7.96 8.17
C ARG A 115 -1.65 8.57 8.34
N ILE A 116 -1.72 9.73 8.98
CA ILE A 116 -3.01 10.37 9.20
C ILE A 116 -3.74 10.68 7.89
N GLU A 117 -2.99 11.05 6.83
CA GLU A 117 -3.56 11.29 5.51
C GLU A 117 -4.14 10.02 4.90
N ASP A 118 -3.45 8.90 5.02
CA ASP A 118 -3.91 7.59 4.51
C ASP A 118 -5.21 7.17 5.21
N ILE A 119 -5.28 7.37 6.53
CA ILE A 119 -6.46 7.08 7.35
C ILE A 119 -7.64 7.99 6.96
N ARG A 120 -7.39 9.29 6.76
CA ARG A 120 -8.41 10.23 6.31
C ARG A 120 -8.99 9.86 4.94
N GLU A 121 -8.12 9.51 3.98
CA GLU A 121 -8.59 9.10 2.64
C GLU A 121 -9.42 7.82 2.70
N ALA A 122 -8.96 6.82 3.46
CA ALA A 122 -9.74 5.59 3.65
C ALA A 122 -11.09 5.86 4.33
N ALA A 123 -11.13 6.72 5.35
CA ALA A 123 -12.36 7.10 6.04
C ALA A 123 -13.37 7.80 5.10
N LYS A 124 -12.92 8.65 4.16
CA LYS A 124 -13.79 9.26 3.17
C LYS A 124 -14.50 8.22 2.30
N ILE A 125 -13.80 7.15 1.91
CA ILE A 125 -14.36 6.07 1.09
C ILE A 125 -15.38 5.26 1.88
N LEU A 126 -15.14 5.07 3.19
CA LEU A 126 -15.96 4.22 4.07
C LEU A 126 -17.18 4.93 4.65
N LYS A 127 -17.24 6.25 4.59
CA LYS A 127 -18.37 7.02 5.13
C LYS A 127 -19.70 6.47 4.61
N ASP A 128 -20.60 6.16 5.54
CA ASP A 128 -21.93 5.62 5.29
C ASP A 128 -21.94 4.24 4.58
N LYS A 129 -20.81 3.53 4.56
CA LYS A 129 -20.70 2.19 3.99
C LYS A 129 -20.34 1.16 5.06
N LYS A 130 -20.61 -0.09 4.75
CA LYS A 130 -20.21 -1.24 5.57
C LYS A 130 -19.41 -2.22 4.75
N ILE A 131 -18.48 -2.90 5.42
CA ILE A 131 -17.77 -4.04 4.82
C ILE A 131 -18.75 -5.18 4.54
N ALA A 132 -18.42 -6.01 3.57
CA ALA A 132 -19.19 -7.22 3.29
C ALA A 132 -19.11 -8.21 4.46
N ASN A 133 -20.19 -8.91 4.77
CA ASN A 133 -20.29 -9.79 5.95
C ASN A 133 -19.24 -10.91 6.01
N HIS A 134 -18.67 -11.30 4.87
CA HIS A 134 -17.65 -12.34 4.79
C HIS A 134 -16.23 -11.79 4.88
N VAL A 135 -16.05 -10.47 4.89
CA VAL A 135 -14.73 -9.83 4.92
C VAL A 135 -14.39 -9.45 6.36
N HIS A 136 -13.20 -9.83 6.79
CA HIS A 136 -12.60 -9.37 8.04
C HIS A 136 -11.65 -8.21 7.74
N ALA A 137 -11.98 -7.02 8.20
CA ALA A 137 -11.21 -5.82 7.90
C ALA A 137 -10.58 -5.21 9.16
N MET A 138 -9.33 -4.81 9.05
CA MET A 138 -8.61 -4.15 10.13
C MET A 138 -7.80 -2.96 9.63
N ILE A 139 -7.65 -1.96 10.51
CA ILE A 139 -6.82 -0.79 10.28
C ILE A 139 -5.85 -0.60 11.44
N VAL A 140 -4.60 -0.31 11.09
CA VAL A 140 -3.50 -0.16 12.04
C VAL A 140 -2.87 1.22 11.83
N PRO A 141 -3.06 2.18 12.73
CA PRO A 141 -2.38 3.48 12.68
C PRO A 141 -0.87 3.34 12.69
N GLY A 142 -0.17 4.22 11.99
CA GLY A 142 1.28 4.14 11.79
C GLY A 142 2.12 4.42 13.05
N SER A 143 1.55 5.10 14.05
CA SER A 143 2.17 5.39 15.34
C SER A 143 1.12 5.76 16.38
N GLY A 144 1.52 5.80 17.66
CA GLY A 144 0.64 6.25 18.76
C GLY A 144 0.12 7.67 18.55
N LEU A 145 0.98 8.59 18.08
CA LEU A 145 0.57 9.97 17.79
C LEU A 145 -0.45 10.05 16.65
N VAL A 146 -0.28 9.23 15.61
CA VAL A 146 -1.26 9.15 14.51
C VAL A 146 -2.59 8.59 15.01
N LYS A 147 -2.55 7.57 15.88
CA LYS A 147 -3.75 6.99 16.49
C LYS A 147 -4.50 8.03 17.29
N GLU A 148 -3.81 8.72 18.19
CA GLU A 148 -4.39 9.79 19.01
C GLU A 148 -5.04 10.89 18.16
N GLN A 149 -4.33 11.35 17.13
CA GLN A 149 -4.87 12.35 16.21
C GLN A 149 -6.10 11.85 15.46
N ALA A 150 -6.08 10.61 14.97
CA ALA A 150 -7.21 10.01 14.27
C ALA A 150 -8.45 9.88 15.17
N GLU A 151 -8.26 9.52 16.44
CA GLU A 151 -9.32 9.45 17.44
C GLU A 151 -9.88 10.83 17.80
N GLN A 152 -9.03 11.85 17.93
CA GLN A 152 -9.46 13.23 18.13
C GLN A 152 -10.30 13.75 16.95
N GLU A 153 -9.96 13.33 15.74
CA GLU A 153 -10.73 13.65 14.52
C GLU A 153 -11.99 12.77 14.35
N GLY A 154 -12.19 11.75 15.19
CA GLY A 154 -13.32 10.83 15.13
C GLY A 154 -13.28 9.84 13.98
N LEU A 155 -12.10 9.62 13.37
CA LEU A 155 -11.92 8.70 12.25
C LEU A 155 -12.11 7.25 12.70
N ASP A 156 -11.68 6.89 13.91
CA ASP A 156 -11.89 5.60 14.55
C ASP A 156 -13.37 5.17 14.52
N LYS A 157 -14.28 6.10 14.80
CA LYS A 157 -15.72 5.84 14.79
C LYS A 157 -16.24 5.47 13.40
N ILE A 158 -15.72 6.10 12.36
CA ILE A 158 -16.07 5.78 10.96
C ILE A 158 -15.68 4.35 10.64
N PHE A 159 -14.46 3.93 10.99
CA PHE A 159 -13.96 2.57 10.75
C PHE A 159 -14.77 1.54 11.56
N LEU A 160 -15.00 1.78 12.84
CA LEU A 160 -15.78 0.90 13.69
C LEU A 160 -17.23 0.76 13.19
N GLN A 161 -17.86 1.85 12.79
CA GLN A 161 -19.21 1.83 12.21
C GLN A 161 -19.28 1.08 10.89
N SER A 162 -18.21 1.14 10.10
CA SER A 162 -18.09 0.39 8.85
C SER A 162 -17.80 -1.10 9.07
N GLY A 163 -17.48 -1.52 10.29
CA GLY A 163 -17.19 -2.91 10.65
C GLY A 163 -15.70 -3.28 10.65
N PHE A 164 -14.79 -2.28 10.57
CA PHE A 164 -13.36 -2.50 10.74
C PHE A 164 -13.01 -2.70 12.22
N GLU A 165 -11.97 -3.48 12.46
CA GLU A 165 -11.28 -3.47 13.74
C GLU A 165 -10.29 -2.29 13.78
N TRP A 166 -10.42 -1.44 14.80
CA TRP A 166 -9.47 -0.37 15.09
C TRP A 166 -8.37 -0.90 16.00
N ARG A 167 -7.17 -1.00 15.48
CA ARG A 167 -6.06 -1.69 16.15
C ARG A 167 -5.07 -0.74 16.80
N GLU A 168 -4.23 -1.29 17.69
CA GLU A 168 -3.08 -0.58 18.20
C GLU A 168 -1.97 -0.45 17.16
N PRO A 169 -1.18 0.65 17.17
CA PRO A 169 -0.04 0.82 16.28
C PRO A 169 0.96 -0.33 16.38
N GLY A 170 1.37 -0.83 15.22
CA GLY A 170 2.30 -1.95 15.14
C GLY A 170 2.42 -2.52 13.73
N CYS A 171 3.16 -3.61 13.61
CA CYS A 171 3.35 -4.28 12.32
C CYS A 171 2.15 -5.13 11.90
N SER A 172 1.48 -5.79 12.87
CA SER A 172 0.30 -6.62 12.63
C SER A 172 0.48 -7.53 11.41
N MET A 173 -0.48 -7.59 10.49
CA MET A 173 -0.40 -8.40 9.27
C MET A 173 0.74 -8.03 8.32
N CYS A 174 1.34 -6.84 8.43
CA CYS A 174 2.44 -6.44 7.55
C CYS A 174 3.64 -7.40 7.62
N LEU A 175 3.91 -7.98 8.79
CA LEU A 175 4.96 -8.98 9.00
C LEU A 175 4.42 -10.35 9.40
N ALA A 176 3.14 -10.45 9.73
CA ALA A 176 2.47 -11.68 10.19
C ALA A 176 3.23 -12.41 11.34
N MET A 177 3.91 -11.65 12.20
CA MET A 177 4.69 -12.19 13.31
C MET A 177 3.83 -12.48 14.56
N ASN A 178 2.58 -12.07 14.56
CA ASN A 178 1.61 -12.30 15.63
C ASN A 178 0.43 -13.14 15.11
N ALA A 179 -0.69 -13.16 15.86
CA ALA A 179 -1.90 -13.86 15.46
C ALA A 179 -2.59 -13.25 14.23
N ASP A 180 -2.25 -12.01 13.86
CA ASP A 180 -2.81 -11.33 12.68
C ASP A 180 -2.14 -11.84 11.40
N LYS A 181 -2.56 -13.01 10.95
CA LYS A 181 -2.06 -13.66 9.74
C LYS A 181 -3.19 -14.29 8.95
N LEU A 182 -2.93 -14.58 7.69
CA LEU A 182 -3.87 -15.32 6.85
C LEU A 182 -3.90 -16.81 7.23
N LYS A 183 -5.07 -17.39 7.14
CA LYS A 183 -5.23 -18.84 7.11
C LYS A 183 -4.90 -19.34 5.70
N PRO A 184 -4.65 -20.66 5.54
CA PRO A 184 -4.50 -21.25 4.21
C PRO A 184 -5.66 -20.84 3.29
N GLU A 185 -5.33 -20.48 2.04
CA GLU A 185 -6.26 -20.07 0.98
C GLU A 185 -7.00 -18.73 1.19
N GLU A 186 -6.85 -18.06 2.34
CA GLU A 186 -7.39 -16.70 2.51
C GLU A 186 -6.62 -15.68 1.67
N ARG A 187 -7.34 -14.73 1.07
CA ARG A 187 -6.78 -13.60 0.32
C ARG A 187 -7.02 -12.30 1.06
N CYS A 188 -6.01 -11.44 1.05
CA CYS A 188 -6.08 -10.13 1.67
C CYS A 188 -5.84 -9.02 0.63
N ALA A 189 -6.72 -8.02 0.64
CA ALA A 189 -6.41 -6.74 0.03
C ALA A 189 -5.71 -5.86 1.08
N SER A 190 -4.48 -5.46 0.78
CA SER A 190 -3.63 -4.75 1.74
C SER A 190 -3.05 -3.48 1.15
N THR A 191 -2.97 -2.42 1.95
CA THR A 191 -2.18 -1.23 1.63
C THR A 191 -0.71 -1.39 1.99
N SER A 192 -0.32 -2.48 2.66
CA SER A 192 1.07 -2.82 2.88
C SER A 192 1.75 -3.13 1.55
N ASN A 193 2.95 -2.61 1.35
CA ASN A 193 3.75 -2.83 0.15
C ASN A 193 4.84 -3.89 0.37
N ARG A 194 4.65 -4.78 1.31
CA ARG A 194 5.50 -5.94 1.58
C ARG A 194 4.82 -7.19 1.06
N ASN A 195 5.40 -7.76 0.04
CA ASN A 195 4.96 -9.03 -0.56
C ASN A 195 6.04 -10.08 -0.32
#